data_58e6f641b67da542d617562c3782a09f
#
_entry.id   58e6f641b67da542d617562c3782a09f
#
_cell.length_a   1.000
_cell.length_b   1.000
_cell.length_c   1.000
_cell.angle_alpha   90.00
_cell.angle_beta   90.00
_cell.angle_gamma   90.00
#
_symmetry.space_group_name_H-M   'P 1'
#
loop_
_entity.id
_entity.type
_entity.pdbx_description
1 polymer ?
#
loop_
_entity_poly.entity_id
_entity_poly.type
_entity_poly.pdbx_seq_one_letter_code
_entity_poly.pdbx_strand_id
1 'polypeptide(L)'
;MGTNYYLKTDYCPCCGHPRKKVHLGKSSYGWKFLFRKSKNVRDFESFCEFIKTGNIENEYGEEVDKEDLLDLIDSKQTDKEHDDAENIGGYNFIEVDFC
;
A
#
# COMPACT_ATOMS: atom_id res chain seq x y z
N MET A 1 -14.69 -8.35 -1.39
CA MET A 1 -14.13 -7.39 -2.35
C MET A 1 -13.11 -6.51 -1.67
N GLY A 2 -12.07 -6.12 -2.38
CA GLY A 2 -11.02 -5.31 -1.83
C GLY A 2 -10.69 -4.09 -2.68
N THR A 3 -9.90 -3.19 -2.12
CA THR A 3 -9.46 -1.99 -2.82
C THR A 3 -7.93 -1.98 -2.87
N ASN A 4 -7.37 -1.88 -4.06
CA ASN A 4 -5.93 -1.77 -4.25
C ASN A 4 -5.48 -0.31 -4.12
N TYR A 5 -4.30 -0.12 -3.55
CA TYR A 5 -3.69 1.19 -3.37
C TYR A 5 -2.35 1.25 -4.09
N TYR A 6 -2.06 2.39 -4.68
CA TYR A 6 -0.86 2.61 -5.49
C TYR A 6 -0.17 3.89 -5.07
N LEU A 7 1.15 3.94 -5.26
CA LEU A 7 1.92 5.16 -5.07
C LEU A 7 2.35 5.68 -6.44
N LYS A 8 1.98 6.92 -6.74
CA LYS A 8 2.45 7.61 -7.93
C LYS A 8 3.68 8.41 -7.56
N THR A 9 4.79 8.13 -8.22
CA THR A 9 6.07 8.74 -7.91
C THR A 9 6.84 9.03 -9.21
N ASP A 10 8.00 9.68 -9.07
CA ASP A 10 8.86 10.04 -10.20
C ASP A 10 8.14 10.89 -11.25
N TYR A 11 7.60 12.02 -10.79
CA TYR A 11 6.84 12.93 -11.65
C TYR A 11 7.71 13.58 -12.70
N CYS A 12 7.16 13.72 -13.91
CA CYS A 12 7.82 14.42 -15.00
C CYS A 12 7.85 15.92 -14.69
N PRO A 13 9.03 16.58 -14.72
CA PRO A 13 9.11 18.01 -14.43
C PRO A 13 8.47 18.90 -15.50
N CYS A 14 8.26 18.37 -16.70
CA CYS A 14 7.66 19.13 -17.82
C CYS A 14 6.15 19.14 -17.79
N CYS A 15 5.53 18.01 -17.53
CA CYS A 15 4.07 17.85 -17.61
C CYS A 15 3.40 17.51 -16.29
N GLY A 16 4.17 17.20 -15.25
CA GLY A 16 3.64 16.87 -13.92
C GLY A 16 2.99 15.50 -13.81
N HIS A 17 3.05 14.68 -14.85
CA HIS A 17 2.49 13.34 -14.81
C HIS A 17 3.43 12.36 -14.12
N PRO A 18 2.92 11.43 -13.31
CA PRO A 18 3.77 10.43 -12.66
C PRO A 18 4.29 9.44 -13.69
N ARG A 19 5.59 9.11 -13.58
CA ARG A 19 6.23 8.12 -14.45
C ARG A 19 6.11 6.71 -13.91
N LYS A 20 5.95 6.57 -12.59
CA LYS A 20 5.87 5.29 -11.92
C LYS A 20 4.62 5.20 -11.08
N LYS A 21 4.02 4.02 -11.08
CA LYS A 21 2.89 3.69 -10.24
C LYS A 21 3.21 2.35 -9.58
N VAL A 22 3.42 2.36 -8.27
CA VAL A 22 3.84 1.19 -7.51
C VAL A 22 2.66 0.66 -6.70
N HIS A 23 2.39 -0.63 -6.80
CA HIS A 23 1.34 -1.28 -6.02
C HIS A 23 1.75 -1.34 -4.55
N LEU A 24 1.03 -0.63 -3.69
CA LEU A 24 1.32 -0.59 -2.25
C LEU A 24 0.71 -1.76 -1.50
N GLY A 25 -0.50 -2.13 -1.85
CA GLY A 25 -1.20 -3.21 -1.16
C GLY A 25 -2.67 -3.19 -1.45
N LYS A 26 -3.41 -4.01 -0.68
CA LYS A 26 -4.85 -4.20 -0.86
C LYS A 26 -5.56 -4.25 0.48
N SER A 27 -6.67 -3.54 0.58
CA SER A 27 -7.58 -3.58 1.72
C SER A 27 -8.78 -4.46 1.36
N SER A 28 -8.99 -5.55 2.09
CA SER A 28 -10.13 -6.45 1.91
C SER A 28 -10.98 -6.48 3.17
N TYR A 29 -12.29 -6.49 3.01
CA TYR A 29 -13.22 -6.53 4.14
C TYR A 29 -13.01 -7.80 4.97
N GLY A 30 -12.85 -7.65 6.27
CA GLY A 30 -12.65 -8.76 7.20
C GLY A 30 -11.22 -9.30 7.27
N TRP A 31 -10.30 -8.69 6.53
CA TRP A 31 -8.90 -9.11 6.49
C TRP A 31 -7.97 -7.94 6.83
N LYS A 32 -6.79 -8.26 7.38
CA LYS A 32 -5.75 -7.25 7.57
C LYS A 32 -5.32 -6.69 6.22
N PHE A 33 -4.80 -5.46 6.23
CA PHE A 33 -4.27 -4.85 5.02
C PHE A 33 -3.11 -5.72 4.50
N LEU A 34 -3.16 -6.09 3.24
CA LEU A 34 -2.12 -6.90 2.61
C LEU A 34 -1.14 -5.98 1.89
N PHE A 35 0.07 -5.88 2.42
CA PHE A 35 1.13 -5.05 1.85
C PHE A 35 1.83 -5.78 0.71
N ARG A 36 2.13 -5.05 -0.35
CA ARG A 36 2.97 -5.56 -1.43
C ARG A 36 4.43 -5.36 -1.06
N LYS A 37 5.12 -6.44 -0.73
CA LYS A 37 6.55 -6.40 -0.42
C LYS A 37 7.35 -6.15 -1.69
N SER A 38 8.29 -5.22 -1.64
CA SER A 38 9.10 -4.86 -2.78
C SER A 38 10.50 -4.42 -2.33
N LYS A 39 11.30 -3.99 -3.29
CA LYS A 39 12.64 -3.48 -3.03
C LYS A 39 12.62 -2.31 -2.04
N ASN A 40 11.59 -1.47 -2.10
CA ASN A 40 11.46 -0.29 -1.27
C ASN A 40 10.55 -0.49 -0.04
N VAL A 41 9.79 -1.58 0.00
CA VAL A 41 8.84 -1.88 1.07
C VAL A 41 9.14 -3.25 1.62
N ARG A 42 9.86 -3.29 2.74
CA ARG A 42 10.26 -4.54 3.41
C ARG A 42 9.54 -4.76 4.73
N ASP A 43 9.14 -3.67 5.37
CA ASP A 43 8.41 -3.67 6.63
C ASP A 43 7.53 -2.42 6.70
N PHE A 44 6.82 -2.24 7.80
CA PHE A 44 5.91 -1.11 7.97
C PHE A 44 6.67 0.22 8.00
N GLU A 45 7.84 0.26 8.60
CA GLU A 45 8.66 1.47 8.67
C GLU A 45 9.10 1.91 7.27
N SER A 46 9.63 0.98 6.47
CA SER A 46 10.00 1.29 5.08
C SER A 46 8.79 1.70 4.26
N PHE A 47 7.64 1.08 4.48
CA PHE A 47 6.39 1.45 3.83
C PHE A 47 6.03 2.90 4.13
N CYS A 48 6.08 3.31 5.39
CA CYS A 48 5.79 4.68 5.80
C CYS A 48 6.74 5.69 5.15
N GLU A 49 8.00 5.36 5.06
CA GLU A 49 8.99 6.23 4.40
C GLU A 49 8.74 6.30 2.89
N PHE A 50 8.41 5.17 2.28
CA PHE A 50 8.18 5.09 0.84
C PHE A 50 6.98 5.93 0.41
N ILE A 51 5.87 5.88 1.15
CA ILE A 51 4.67 6.64 0.77
C ILE A 51 4.85 8.16 0.87
N LYS A 52 5.90 8.62 1.55
CA LYS A 52 6.23 10.05 1.61
C LYS A 52 6.85 10.56 0.32
N THR A 53 7.28 9.68 -0.58
CA THR A 53 7.97 10.04 -1.82
C THR A 53 7.05 10.37 -2.98
N GLY A 54 5.75 10.18 -2.81
CA GLY A 54 4.77 10.42 -3.87
C GLY A 54 3.36 10.56 -3.33
N ASN A 55 2.39 10.40 -4.20
CA ASN A 55 0.97 10.49 -3.85
C ASN A 55 0.29 9.13 -3.94
N ILE A 56 -0.58 8.85 -2.98
CA ILE A 56 -1.32 7.60 -2.91
C ILE A 56 -2.61 7.74 -3.72
N GLU A 57 -2.92 6.71 -4.51
CA GLU A 57 -4.15 6.63 -5.30
C GLU A 57 -4.76 5.26 -5.12
N ASN A 58 -6.08 5.18 -5.05
CA ASN A 58 -6.76 3.89 -5.02
C ASN A 58 -7.00 3.37 -6.44
N GLU A 59 -7.56 2.17 -6.56
CA GLU A 59 -7.80 1.55 -7.88
C GLU A 59 -8.84 2.29 -8.72
N TYR A 60 -9.59 3.19 -8.13
CA TYR A 60 -10.60 4.00 -8.81
C TYR A 60 -10.05 5.36 -9.30
N GLY A 61 -8.76 5.60 -9.10
CA GLY A 61 -8.13 6.84 -9.49
C GLY A 61 -8.30 7.99 -8.51
N GLU A 62 -8.82 7.71 -7.33
CA GLU A 62 -9.01 8.72 -6.30
C GLU A 62 -7.76 8.88 -5.45
N GLU A 63 -7.39 10.14 -5.19
CA GLU A 63 -6.25 10.44 -4.32
C GLU A 63 -6.58 10.16 -2.85
N VAL A 64 -5.66 9.52 -2.16
CA VAL A 64 -5.83 9.12 -0.76
C VAL A 64 -4.75 9.79 0.09
N ASP A 65 -5.13 10.42 1.20
CA ASP A 65 -4.17 10.98 2.13
C ASP A 65 -3.41 9.89 2.88
N LYS A 66 -2.14 10.14 3.15
CA LYS A 66 -1.28 9.20 3.89
C LYS A 66 -1.86 8.84 5.25
N GLU A 67 -2.39 9.85 5.95
CA GLU A 67 -3.00 9.63 7.26
C GLU A 67 -4.24 8.75 7.17
N ASP A 68 -5.07 8.95 6.16
CA ASP A 68 -6.26 8.13 5.93
C ASP A 68 -5.89 6.68 5.68
N LEU A 69 -4.86 6.45 4.87
CA LEU A 69 -4.38 5.10 4.60
C LEU A 69 -3.81 4.44 5.86
N LEU A 70 -3.03 5.17 6.64
CA LEU A 70 -2.45 4.66 7.88
C LEU A 70 -3.52 4.34 8.91
N ASP A 71 -4.55 5.17 9.01
CA ASP A 71 -5.70 4.93 9.89
C ASP A 71 -6.46 3.67 9.47
N LEU A 72 -6.64 3.47 8.17
CA LEU A 72 -7.27 2.26 7.63
C LEU A 72 -6.46 1.02 8.01
N ILE A 73 -5.15 1.07 7.81
CA ILE A 73 -4.25 -0.04 8.15
C ILE A 73 -4.36 -0.38 9.63
N ASP A 74 -4.31 0.63 10.48
CA ASP A 74 -4.40 0.45 11.93
C ASP A 74 -5.75 -0.16 12.34
N SER A 75 -6.84 0.29 11.74
CA SER A 75 -8.17 -0.23 12.03
C SER A 75 -8.34 -1.70 11.65
N LYS A 76 -7.52 -2.19 10.72
CA LYS A 76 -7.57 -3.58 10.24
C LYS A 76 -6.63 -4.52 10.98
N GLN A 77 -5.87 -4.05 11.96
CA GLN A 77 -4.90 -4.88 12.68
C GLN A 77 -5.54 -6.00 13.51
N THR A 78 -6.82 -5.86 13.84
CA THR A 78 -7.57 -6.89 14.56
C THR A 78 -8.30 -7.85 13.63
N ASP A 79 -8.24 -7.63 12.34
CA ASP A 79 -8.88 -8.46 11.33
C ASP A 79 -8.04 -9.72 11.05
N LYS A 80 -8.60 -10.59 10.22
CA LYS A 80 -8.03 -11.89 9.91
C LYS A 80 -6.72 -11.76 9.11
N GLU A 81 -5.71 -12.53 9.49
CA GLU A 81 -4.43 -12.56 8.77
C GLU A 81 -4.53 -13.38 7.49
N HIS A 82 -3.76 -12.97 6.47
CA HIS A 82 -3.65 -13.71 5.22
C HIS A 82 -2.70 -14.89 5.41
N ASP A 83 -3.14 -16.10 5.06
CA ASP A 83 -2.36 -17.32 5.20
C ASP A 83 -1.14 -17.34 4.29
N ASP A 84 -1.24 -16.73 3.10
CA ASP A 84 -0.18 -16.69 2.11
C ASP A 84 0.84 -15.57 2.32
N ALA A 85 0.59 -14.70 3.29
CA ALA A 85 1.42 -13.54 3.53
C ALA A 85 2.43 -13.78 4.64
N GLU A 86 3.59 -13.13 4.52
CA GLU A 86 4.60 -13.10 5.57
C GLU A 86 4.18 -12.10 6.63
N ASN A 87 4.27 -12.51 7.90
CA ASN A 87 3.97 -11.62 9.02
C ASN A 87 5.26 -10.92 9.46
N ILE A 88 5.32 -9.60 9.28
CA ILE A 88 6.46 -8.79 9.67
C ILE A 88 5.98 -7.72 10.66
N GLY A 89 6.33 -7.88 11.92
CA GLY A 89 5.94 -6.93 12.96
C GLY A 89 4.44 -6.79 13.18
N GLY A 90 3.66 -7.84 12.88
CA GLY A 90 2.20 -7.82 12.97
C GLY A 90 1.48 -7.41 11.69
N TYR A 91 2.23 -7.13 10.62
CA TYR A 91 1.68 -6.73 9.31
C TYR A 91 1.90 -7.84 8.29
N ASN A 92 0.93 -8.00 7.39
CA ASN A 92 0.99 -9.04 6.35
C ASN A 92 1.62 -8.48 5.07
N PHE A 93 2.71 -9.09 4.63
CA PHE A 93 3.44 -8.70 3.41
C PHE A 93 3.51 -9.86 2.43
N ILE A 94 3.42 -9.57 1.15
CA ILE A 94 3.54 -10.56 0.09
C ILE A 94 4.33 -9.99 -1.10
N GLU A 95 5.23 -10.80 -1.67
CA GLU A 95 6.09 -10.38 -2.78
C GLU A 95 5.47 -10.58 -4.16
N VAL A 96 4.54 -11.52 -4.28
CA VAL A 96 3.91 -11.82 -5.57
C VAL A 96 2.85 -10.79 -5.93
N ASP A 97 2.59 -10.63 -7.23
CA ASP A 97 1.53 -9.75 -7.70
C ASP A 97 0.16 -10.29 -7.30
N PHE A 98 -0.71 -9.37 -6.87
CA PHE A 98 -2.08 -9.71 -6.51
C PHE A 98 -3.01 -8.56 -6.90
N CYS A 99 -4.26 -8.85 -7.07
CA CYS A 99 -5.27 -7.86 -7.42
C CYS A 99 -6.45 -7.93 -6.47
#